data_ff670168d2dc618866e135c546c287d3
#
_entry.id   ff670168d2dc618866e135c546c287d3
#
_cell.length_a   1.000
_cell.length_b   1.000
_cell.length_c   1.000
_cell.angle_alpha   90.00
_cell.angle_beta   90.00
_cell.angle_gamma   90.00
#
_symmetry.space_group_name_H-M   'P 1'
#
loop_
_entity.id
_entity.type
_entity.pdbx_description
1 polymer ?
#
loop_
_entity_poly.entity_id
_entity_poly.type
_entity_poly.pdbx_seq_one_letter_code
_entity_poly.pdbx_strand_id
1 'polypeptide(L)'
;QLVADALAVVGVDVSLPGRSLPQGGMHPLSMIRDEAICILRRMGFALSEGPEIEDEFHCFNALNTPEDHPARNEKDTFYFDSGKLLRSHTSTVQIRTMESQKPPVRIISPGSAYRRDEIDATHLSVFNQMEGLYVDKDVTVGDLKGTLEYLLKALFGQGTEVRFRPHFFPFTEPSFEIDVKLCVTGQAPRWIEIAGCGMVDPAVFEAVDKSRGRSDYKGMTGFAFGMGLDRLAMIRWGIKDIRPLIENDVRFLSRFQ
;
A
#
# COMPACT_ATOMS: atom_id res chain seq x y z
N GLN A 1 32.64 -27.47 57.85
CA GLN A 1 33.42 -26.80 56.79
C GLN A 1 32.79 -27.04 55.42
N LEU A 2 32.39 -28.26 55.04
CA LEU A 2 31.72 -28.58 53.75
C LEU A 2 30.35 -27.88 53.53
N VAL A 3 29.63 -27.55 54.61
CA VAL A 3 28.35 -26.83 54.51
C VAL A 3 28.56 -25.32 54.40
N ALA A 4 29.67 -24.81 54.97
CA ALA A 4 30.02 -23.39 54.83
C ALA A 4 30.52 -23.03 53.43
N ASP A 5 31.22 -23.96 52.76
CA ASP A 5 31.72 -23.77 51.41
C ASP A 5 30.58 -23.89 50.36
N ALA A 6 29.52 -24.64 50.66
CA ALA A 6 28.34 -24.73 49.80
C ALA A 6 27.43 -23.51 49.86
N LEU A 7 27.62 -22.66 50.88
CA LEU A 7 26.87 -21.40 51.06
C LEU A 7 27.65 -20.16 50.59
N ALA A 8 28.83 -20.34 50.03
CA ALA A 8 29.49 -19.29 49.26
C ALA A 8 28.72 -19.04 47.95
N VAL A 9 27.47 -18.63 48.06
CA VAL A 9 26.73 -18.05 46.97
C VAL A 9 27.58 -16.89 46.47
N VAL A 10 28.07 -16.99 45.25
CA VAL A 10 28.66 -15.85 44.56
C VAL A 10 27.64 -14.75 44.63
N GLY A 11 27.88 -13.79 45.54
CA GLY A 11 26.93 -12.70 45.79
C GLY A 11 26.72 -11.95 44.47
N VAL A 12 25.53 -12.08 43.91
CA VAL A 12 25.17 -11.27 42.75
C VAL A 12 25.28 -9.82 43.18
N ASP A 13 26.13 -9.05 42.53
CA ASP A 13 26.23 -7.60 42.79
C ASP A 13 24.94 -6.92 42.36
N VAL A 14 24.09 -6.63 43.33
CA VAL A 14 22.80 -5.97 43.12
C VAL A 14 22.92 -4.48 42.75
N SER A 15 24.13 -3.90 42.80
CA SER A 15 24.39 -2.54 42.31
C SER A 15 24.52 -2.49 40.78
N LEU A 16 24.79 -3.63 40.14
CA LEU A 16 24.84 -3.70 38.69
C LEU A 16 23.41 -3.64 38.13
N PRO A 17 23.19 -2.85 37.06
CA PRO A 17 21.89 -2.81 36.42
C PRO A 17 21.50 -4.21 35.95
N GLY A 18 20.26 -4.62 36.24
CA GLY A 18 19.69 -5.86 35.71
C GLY A 18 19.66 -5.88 34.18
N ARG A 19 19.40 -7.04 33.59
CA ARG A 19 19.15 -7.12 32.15
C ARG A 19 17.94 -6.24 31.83
N SER A 20 18.13 -5.23 30.97
CA SER A 20 17.02 -4.47 30.41
C SER A 20 16.12 -5.42 29.62
N LEU A 21 14.83 -5.35 29.87
CA LEU A 21 13.88 -6.05 29.02
C LEU A 21 13.95 -5.44 27.60
N PRO A 22 13.96 -6.27 26.55
CA PRO A 22 13.92 -5.74 25.20
C PRO A 22 12.62 -4.94 25.01
N GLN A 23 12.74 -3.68 24.62
CA GLN A 23 11.59 -2.88 24.25
C GLN A 23 11.10 -3.35 22.88
N GLY A 24 9.80 -3.59 22.76
CA GLY A 24 9.16 -3.82 21.45
C GLY A 24 9.13 -2.54 20.62
N GLY A 25 9.26 -2.67 19.31
CA GLY A 25 9.12 -1.57 18.36
C GLY A 25 7.96 -1.85 17.39
N MET A 26 7.43 -0.80 16.75
CA MET A 26 6.48 -0.97 15.66
C MET A 26 7.21 -1.47 14.41
N HIS A 27 6.56 -2.38 13.69
CA HIS A 27 7.07 -2.84 12.40
C HIS A 27 7.09 -1.67 11.39
N PRO A 28 8.14 -1.51 10.56
CA PRO A 28 8.26 -0.38 9.63
C PRO A 28 7.07 -0.29 8.64
N LEU A 29 6.51 -1.41 8.19
CA LEU A 29 5.30 -1.39 7.38
C LEU A 29 4.09 -0.81 8.12
N SER A 30 3.93 -1.12 9.40
CA SER A 30 2.86 -0.53 10.23
C SER A 30 3.08 0.97 10.41
N MET A 31 4.32 1.40 10.65
CA MET A 31 4.64 2.82 10.80
C MET A 31 4.30 3.62 9.55
N ILE A 32 4.76 3.20 8.37
CA ILE A 32 4.50 3.94 7.12
C ILE A 32 3.02 3.91 6.74
N ARG A 33 2.34 2.77 6.95
CA ARG A 33 0.90 2.62 6.74
C ARG A 33 0.12 3.61 7.61
N ASP A 34 0.38 3.62 8.89
CA ASP A 34 -0.38 4.43 9.86
C ASP A 34 -0.10 5.93 9.64
N GLU A 35 1.13 6.31 9.30
CA GLU A 35 1.48 7.69 8.92
C GLU A 35 0.71 8.12 7.67
N ALA A 36 0.71 7.32 6.61
CA ALA A 36 -0.02 7.62 5.37
C ALA A 36 -1.54 7.69 5.59
N ILE A 37 -2.11 6.76 6.38
CA ILE A 37 -3.52 6.80 6.78
C ILE A 37 -3.83 8.10 7.53
N CYS A 38 -2.98 8.49 8.49
CA CYS A 38 -3.18 9.71 9.27
C CYS A 38 -3.21 10.97 8.37
N ILE A 39 -2.29 11.05 7.41
CA ILE A 39 -2.22 12.17 6.45
C ILE A 39 -3.48 12.22 5.59
N LEU A 40 -3.88 11.10 4.98
CA LEU A 40 -5.03 11.04 4.08
C LEU A 40 -6.36 11.23 4.81
N ARG A 41 -6.49 10.76 6.05
CA ARG A 41 -7.67 11.04 6.89
C ARG A 41 -7.86 12.53 7.17
N ARG A 42 -6.78 13.29 7.37
CA ARG A 42 -6.84 14.76 7.49
C ARG A 42 -7.34 15.44 6.21
N MET A 43 -7.18 14.78 5.08
CA MET A 43 -7.72 15.22 3.78
C MET A 43 -9.15 14.72 3.52
N GLY A 44 -9.79 14.06 4.49
CA GLY A 44 -11.17 13.58 4.42
C GLY A 44 -11.35 12.17 3.83
N PHE A 45 -10.27 11.41 3.67
CA PHE A 45 -10.38 10.00 3.25
C PHE A 45 -10.79 9.11 4.44
N ALA A 46 -11.76 8.24 4.22
CA ALA A 46 -12.17 7.19 5.15
C ALA A 46 -11.40 5.90 4.88
N LEU A 47 -11.10 5.14 5.93
CA LEU A 47 -10.53 3.81 5.79
C LEU A 47 -11.60 2.83 5.33
N SER A 48 -11.30 2.03 4.32
CA SER A 48 -12.14 0.95 3.82
C SER A 48 -11.33 -0.33 3.69
N GLU A 49 -11.93 -1.44 4.07
CA GLU A 49 -11.30 -2.77 4.02
C GLU A 49 -12.16 -3.71 3.17
N GLY A 50 -11.54 -4.77 2.66
CA GLY A 50 -12.22 -5.79 1.86
C GLY A 50 -11.50 -7.13 1.91
N PRO A 51 -12.12 -8.18 1.39
CA PRO A 51 -11.56 -9.53 1.43
C PRO A 51 -10.30 -9.64 0.57
N GLU A 52 -9.41 -10.54 0.96
CA GLU A 52 -8.21 -10.89 0.18
C GLU A 52 -8.52 -11.95 -0.89
N ILE A 53 -9.51 -12.80 -0.64
CA ILE A 53 -10.02 -13.79 -1.60
C ILE A 53 -11.19 -13.15 -2.36
N GLU A 54 -11.00 -12.98 -3.64
CA GLU A 54 -11.88 -12.24 -4.53
C GLU A 54 -12.40 -13.09 -5.71
N ASP A 55 -13.30 -12.51 -6.45
CA ASP A 55 -13.72 -13.02 -7.75
C ASP A 55 -13.15 -12.16 -8.89
N GLU A 56 -13.26 -12.68 -10.11
CA GLU A 56 -12.75 -11.99 -11.31
C GLU A 56 -13.49 -10.67 -11.59
N PHE A 57 -14.75 -10.57 -11.19
CA PHE A 57 -15.51 -9.34 -11.41
C PHE A 57 -14.86 -8.17 -10.67
N HIS A 58 -14.63 -8.32 -9.37
CA HIS A 58 -14.05 -7.25 -8.54
C HIS A 58 -12.57 -7.00 -8.82
N CYS A 59 -11.82 -8.06 -9.19
CA CYS A 59 -10.39 -7.92 -9.43
C CYS A 59 -10.05 -7.42 -10.83
N PHE A 60 -10.89 -7.71 -11.83
CA PHE A 60 -10.57 -7.43 -13.24
C PHE A 60 -11.72 -6.81 -14.02
N ASN A 61 -12.90 -7.43 -14.07
CA ASN A 61 -13.95 -7.02 -15.01
C ASN A 61 -14.47 -5.60 -14.72
N ALA A 62 -14.77 -5.30 -13.45
CA ALA A 62 -15.22 -3.99 -13.03
C ALA A 62 -14.12 -2.91 -13.11
N LEU A 63 -12.86 -3.31 -13.24
CA LEU A 63 -11.70 -2.45 -13.44
C LEU A 63 -11.30 -2.34 -14.92
N ASN A 64 -12.22 -2.60 -15.83
CA ASN A 64 -11.99 -2.47 -17.27
C ASN A 64 -10.75 -3.24 -17.77
N THR A 65 -10.33 -4.29 -17.07
CA THR A 65 -9.20 -5.12 -17.45
C THR A 65 -9.68 -6.17 -18.47
N PRO A 66 -9.19 -6.18 -19.71
CA PRO A 66 -9.65 -7.10 -20.76
C PRO A 66 -9.31 -8.56 -20.43
N GLU A 67 -10.03 -9.51 -21.07
CA GLU A 67 -9.89 -10.94 -20.79
C GLU A 67 -8.50 -11.50 -21.16
N ASP A 68 -7.86 -10.92 -22.15
CA ASP A 68 -6.53 -11.29 -22.64
C ASP A 68 -5.38 -10.56 -21.92
N HIS A 69 -5.70 -9.75 -20.90
CA HIS A 69 -4.68 -9.01 -20.15
C HIS A 69 -3.74 -9.96 -19.39
N PRO A 70 -2.41 -9.77 -19.47
CA PRO A 70 -1.42 -10.65 -18.83
C PRO A 70 -1.67 -10.87 -17.34
N ALA A 71 -2.11 -9.86 -16.60
CA ALA A 71 -2.38 -9.96 -15.16
C ALA A 71 -3.46 -11.00 -14.79
N ARG A 72 -4.30 -11.44 -15.77
CA ARG A 72 -5.29 -12.51 -15.56
C ARG A 72 -4.70 -13.91 -15.72
N ASN A 73 -3.46 -14.01 -16.20
CA ASN A 73 -2.84 -15.32 -16.40
C ASN A 73 -2.56 -15.99 -15.04
N GLU A 74 -2.78 -17.30 -14.98
CA GLU A 74 -2.42 -18.11 -13.81
C GLU A 74 -0.92 -18.06 -13.46
N LYS A 75 -0.08 -17.60 -14.38
CA LYS A 75 1.34 -17.36 -14.10
C LYS A 75 1.58 -16.13 -13.22
N ASP A 76 0.66 -15.16 -13.26
CA ASP A 76 0.80 -13.89 -12.54
C ASP A 76 -0.18 -13.78 -11.35
N THR A 77 -1.31 -14.48 -11.40
CA THR A 77 -2.36 -14.45 -10.37
C THR A 77 -2.58 -15.82 -9.72
N PHE A 78 -2.83 -15.84 -8.43
CA PHE A 78 -3.17 -17.07 -7.68
C PHE A 78 -4.66 -17.35 -7.76
N TYR A 79 -5.04 -18.38 -8.51
CA TYR A 79 -6.40 -18.89 -8.60
C TYR A 79 -6.62 -20.09 -7.71
N PHE A 80 -7.85 -20.24 -7.21
CA PHE A 80 -8.35 -21.40 -6.51
C PHE A 80 -9.20 -22.26 -7.45
N ASP A 81 -9.33 -23.57 -7.17
CA ASP A 81 -10.18 -24.49 -7.93
C ASP A 81 -11.65 -24.03 -7.99
N SER A 82 -12.07 -23.22 -7.04
CA SER A 82 -13.42 -22.63 -6.98
C SER A 82 -13.67 -21.47 -7.96
N GLY A 83 -12.68 -21.08 -8.76
CA GLY A 83 -12.74 -19.90 -9.64
C GLY A 83 -12.55 -18.58 -8.93
N LYS A 84 -12.29 -18.57 -7.62
CA LYS A 84 -11.84 -17.39 -6.87
C LYS A 84 -10.34 -17.21 -7.02
N LEU A 85 -9.86 -16.05 -6.60
CA LEU A 85 -8.44 -15.69 -6.68
C LEU A 85 -7.98 -14.89 -5.45
N LEU A 86 -6.67 -14.85 -5.21
CA LEU A 86 -6.09 -13.86 -4.30
C LEU A 86 -5.94 -12.54 -5.06
N ARG A 87 -6.43 -11.45 -4.49
CA ARG A 87 -6.41 -10.12 -5.13
C ARG A 87 -4.98 -9.71 -5.48
N SER A 88 -4.77 -9.29 -6.72
CA SER A 88 -3.47 -8.81 -7.21
C SER A 88 -3.20 -7.33 -6.87
N HIS A 89 -4.21 -6.64 -6.33
CA HIS A 89 -4.20 -5.25 -5.88
C HIS A 89 -5.37 -4.97 -4.93
N THR A 90 -5.33 -3.85 -4.22
CA THR A 90 -6.40 -3.45 -3.30
C THR A 90 -7.53 -2.66 -3.96
N SER A 91 -7.51 -2.46 -5.29
CA SER A 91 -8.58 -1.79 -6.07
C SER A 91 -9.92 -2.50 -5.97
N THR A 92 -9.94 -3.80 -5.64
CA THR A 92 -11.16 -4.56 -5.38
C THR A 92 -12.03 -3.91 -4.31
N VAL A 93 -11.40 -3.31 -3.30
CA VAL A 93 -12.09 -2.57 -2.22
C VAL A 93 -12.78 -1.32 -2.76
N GLN A 94 -12.21 -0.66 -3.78
CA GLN A 94 -12.82 0.50 -4.41
C GLN A 94 -14.14 0.11 -5.09
N ILE A 95 -14.17 -1.00 -5.83
CA ILE A 95 -15.37 -1.52 -6.48
C ILE A 95 -16.43 -1.88 -5.43
N ARG A 96 -16.08 -2.64 -4.40
CA ARG A 96 -17.00 -3.02 -3.31
C ARG A 96 -17.56 -1.81 -2.58
N THR A 97 -16.75 -0.78 -2.36
CA THR A 97 -17.20 0.46 -1.73
C THR A 97 -18.20 1.19 -2.64
N MET A 98 -17.89 1.32 -3.92
CA MET A 98 -18.80 1.95 -4.88
C MET A 98 -20.10 1.14 -5.06
N GLU A 99 -20.07 -0.18 -4.93
CA GLU A 99 -21.27 -1.00 -4.94
C GLU A 99 -22.17 -0.76 -3.71
N SER A 100 -21.59 -0.49 -2.55
CA SER A 100 -22.32 -0.32 -1.30
C SER A 100 -22.77 1.12 -1.01
N GLN A 101 -22.09 2.12 -1.59
CA GLN A 101 -22.30 3.54 -1.30
C GLN A 101 -22.70 4.32 -2.57
N LYS A 102 -23.21 5.52 -2.36
CA LYS A 102 -23.42 6.53 -3.40
C LYS A 102 -22.31 7.58 -3.34
N PRO A 103 -22.03 8.28 -4.44
CA PRO A 103 -21.14 9.45 -4.38
C PRO A 103 -21.68 10.51 -3.39
N PRO A 104 -20.81 11.29 -2.73
CA PRO A 104 -19.36 11.24 -2.88
C PRO A 104 -18.71 10.05 -2.16
N VAL A 105 -17.68 9.47 -2.77
CA VAL A 105 -16.86 8.39 -2.18
C VAL A 105 -15.44 8.90 -2.06
N ARG A 106 -14.86 8.82 -0.86
CA ARG A 106 -13.47 9.20 -0.62
C ARG A 106 -12.85 8.23 0.39
N ILE A 107 -12.12 7.25 -0.11
CA ILE A 107 -11.59 6.14 0.68
C ILE A 107 -10.12 5.87 0.43
N ILE A 108 -9.48 5.25 1.42
CA ILE A 108 -8.18 4.58 1.31
C ILE A 108 -8.33 3.13 1.72
N SER A 109 -7.66 2.25 1.02
CA SER A 109 -7.69 0.80 1.25
C SER A 109 -6.27 0.24 1.34
N PRO A 110 -5.66 0.21 2.55
CA PRO A 110 -4.43 -0.54 2.77
C PRO A 110 -4.73 -2.02 2.89
N GLY A 111 -3.81 -2.85 2.41
CA GLY A 111 -3.94 -4.31 2.55
C GLY A 111 -2.88 -5.07 1.78
N SER A 112 -2.89 -6.40 1.98
CA SER A 112 -2.04 -7.31 1.24
C SER A 112 -2.57 -7.49 -0.19
N ALA A 113 -1.63 -7.61 -1.12
CA ALA A 113 -1.85 -8.00 -2.50
C ALA A 113 -0.92 -9.16 -2.86
N TYR A 114 -1.30 -9.95 -3.85
CA TYR A 114 -0.68 -11.23 -4.14
C TYR A 114 -0.38 -11.36 -5.63
N ARG A 115 0.88 -11.64 -5.99
CA ARG A 115 1.32 -11.88 -7.36
C ARG A 115 2.29 -13.06 -7.40
N ARG A 116 2.30 -13.81 -8.48
CA ARG A 116 3.25 -14.92 -8.67
C ARG A 116 4.61 -14.44 -9.16
N ASP A 117 5.08 -13.33 -8.59
CA ASP A 117 6.41 -12.82 -8.88
C ASP A 117 7.51 -13.73 -8.29
N GLU A 118 8.64 -13.83 -8.98
CA GLU A 118 9.83 -14.46 -8.41
C GLU A 118 10.33 -13.62 -7.23
N ILE A 119 10.69 -14.30 -6.13
CA ILE A 119 11.15 -13.64 -4.92
C ILE A 119 12.59 -13.19 -5.11
N ASP A 120 12.81 -11.86 -5.09
CA ASP A 120 14.14 -11.25 -5.15
C ASP A 120 14.29 -10.13 -4.09
N ALA A 121 15.28 -9.26 -4.23
CA ALA A 121 15.52 -8.15 -3.31
C ALA A 121 14.44 -7.04 -3.37
N THR A 122 13.57 -7.06 -4.38
CA THR A 122 12.59 -6.01 -4.69
C THR A 122 11.16 -6.52 -4.86
N HIS A 123 10.98 -7.83 -5.04
CA HIS A 123 9.70 -8.48 -5.27
C HIS A 123 9.44 -9.61 -4.28
N LEU A 124 8.20 -9.71 -3.86
CA LEU A 124 7.64 -10.79 -3.04
C LEU A 124 6.31 -11.24 -3.64
N SER A 125 5.96 -12.51 -3.43
CA SER A 125 4.63 -13.02 -3.83
C SER A 125 3.49 -12.40 -3.03
N VAL A 126 3.78 -11.87 -1.84
CA VAL A 126 2.87 -11.10 -0.98
C VAL A 126 3.53 -9.77 -0.68
N PHE A 127 2.82 -8.69 -0.93
CA PHE A 127 3.29 -7.34 -0.63
C PHE A 127 2.15 -6.47 -0.11
N ASN A 128 2.48 -5.37 0.55
CA ASN A 128 1.49 -4.46 1.11
C ASN A 128 1.29 -3.26 0.18
N GLN A 129 0.05 -2.98 -0.11
CA GLN A 129 -0.35 -1.87 -0.97
C GLN A 129 -1.33 -0.96 -0.25
N MET A 130 -1.34 0.30 -0.59
CA MET A 130 -2.40 1.22 -0.22
C MET A 130 -2.90 1.91 -1.47
N GLU A 131 -4.20 1.87 -1.65
CA GLU A 131 -4.87 2.60 -2.73
C GLU A 131 -5.84 3.63 -2.18
N GLY A 132 -6.09 4.67 -2.96
CA GLY A 132 -7.08 5.68 -2.65
C GLY A 132 -8.00 5.91 -3.83
N LEU A 133 -9.25 6.20 -3.52
CA LEU A 133 -10.29 6.57 -4.48
C LEU A 133 -11.01 7.83 -3.99
N TYR A 134 -11.17 8.80 -4.88
CA TYR A 134 -12.07 9.92 -4.67
C TYR A 134 -13.00 10.07 -5.87
N VAL A 135 -14.30 10.00 -5.62
CA VAL A 135 -15.36 10.17 -6.63
C VAL A 135 -16.35 11.22 -6.14
N ASP A 136 -16.58 12.23 -6.95
CA ASP A 136 -17.57 13.28 -6.73
C ASP A 136 -17.91 13.94 -8.07
N LYS A 137 -18.70 15.01 -8.03
CA LYS A 137 -18.88 15.87 -9.19
C LYS A 137 -17.64 16.72 -9.42
N ASP A 138 -17.29 16.90 -10.69
CA ASP A 138 -16.24 17.83 -11.15
C ASP A 138 -14.83 17.61 -10.56
N VAL A 139 -14.53 16.37 -10.13
CA VAL A 139 -13.17 15.99 -9.69
C VAL A 139 -12.22 16.04 -10.88
N THR A 140 -11.05 16.65 -10.69
CA THR A 140 -10.10 16.96 -11.76
C THR A 140 -8.74 16.31 -11.57
N VAL A 141 -7.91 16.31 -12.62
CA VAL A 141 -6.47 15.95 -12.54
C VAL A 141 -5.72 16.88 -11.56
N GLY A 142 -6.18 18.14 -11.41
CA GLY A 142 -5.62 19.08 -10.43
C GLY A 142 -5.80 18.58 -8.99
N ASP A 143 -6.98 18.04 -8.67
CA ASP A 143 -7.27 17.47 -7.35
C ASP A 143 -6.42 16.23 -7.08
N LEU A 144 -6.26 15.36 -8.08
CA LEU A 144 -5.37 14.20 -8.02
C LEU A 144 -3.93 14.62 -7.71
N LYS A 145 -3.37 15.54 -8.50
CA LYS A 145 -1.99 16.02 -8.32
C LYS A 145 -1.79 16.69 -6.97
N GLY A 146 -2.70 17.57 -6.57
CA GLY A 146 -2.64 18.24 -5.27
C GLY A 146 -2.68 17.28 -4.09
N THR A 147 -3.55 16.26 -4.17
CA THR A 147 -3.65 15.21 -3.14
C THR A 147 -2.33 14.44 -2.99
N LEU A 148 -1.75 14.01 -4.10
CA LEU A 148 -0.55 13.17 -4.07
C LEU A 148 0.71 13.97 -3.76
N GLU A 149 0.83 15.20 -4.26
CA GLU A 149 1.93 16.09 -3.86
C GLU A 149 1.91 16.38 -2.35
N TYR A 150 0.72 16.63 -1.78
CA TYR A 150 0.58 16.85 -0.35
C TYR A 150 1.01 15.62 0.44
N LEU A 151 0.51 14.42 0.08
CA LEU A 151 0.85 13.16 0.71
C LEU A 151 2.37 12.90 0.68
N LEU A 152 2.97 12.99 -0.51
CA LEU A 152 4.39 12.69 -0.70
C LEU A 152 5.31 13.70 -0.02
N LYS A 153 4.95 14.99 -0.02
CA LYS A 153 5.68 16.02 0.73
C LYS A 153 5.55 15.84 2.25
N ALA A 154 4.40 15.36 2.73
CA ALA A 154 4.22 15.05 4.14
C ALA A 154 5.04 13.82 4.57
N LEU A 155 5.13 12.78 3.72
CA LEU A 155 5.89 11.56 4.00
C LEU A 155 7.42 11.75 3.89
N PHE A 156 7.89 12.50 2.88
CA PHE A 156 9.31 12.58 2.53
C PHE A 156 9.93 13.96 2.79
N GLY A 157 9.14 14.91 3.25
CA GLY A 157 9.57 16.27 3.56
C GLY A 157 9.13 17.30 2.51
N GLN A 158 8.96 18.56 2.94
CA GLN A 158 8.41 19.64 2.12
C GLN A 158 9.25 19.98 0.86
N GLY A 159 10.53 19.66 0.88
CA GLY A 159 11.43 19.85 -0.28
C GLY A 159 11.37 18.76 -1.35
N THR A 160 10.48 17.77 -1.18
CA THR A 160 10.37 16.65 -2.14
C THR A 160 9.86 17.13 -3.48
N GLU A 161 10.66 16.92 -4.53
CA GLU A 161 10.24 17.13 -5.91
C GLU A 161 9.43 15.92 -6.39
N VAL A 162 8.25 16.18 -6.96
CA VAL A 162 7.33 15.14 -7.48
C VAL A 162 7.17 15.34 -8.99
N ARG A 163 7.17 14.25 -9.73
CA ARG A 163 6.99 14.25 -11.18
C ARG A 163 5.92 13.23 -11.57
N PHE A 164 4.99 13.64 -12.41
CA PHE A 164 3.97 12.80 -13.02
C PHE A 164 4.40 12.48 -14.46
N ARG A 165 4.55 11.20 -14.76
CA ARG A 165 4.86 10.71 -16.11
C ARG A 165 3.63 10.04 -16.70
N PRO A 166 3.23 10.35 -17.95
CA PRO A 166 2.15 9.61 -18.61
C PRO A 166 2.41 8.10 -18.61
N HIS A 167 1.38 7.34 -18.30
CA HIS A 167 1.39 5.89 -18.31
C HIS A 167 0.02 5.37 -18.76
N PHE A 168 -0.16 4.06 -18.84
CA PHE A 168 -1.44 3.43 -19.15
C PHE A 168 -1.84 2.43 -18.08
N PHE A 169 -3.08 2.56 -17.60
CA PHE A 169 -3.76 1.54 -16.80
C PHE A 169 -5.17 1.34 -17.36
N PRO A 170 -5.71 0.09 -17.41
CA PRO A 170 -7.03 -0.17 -18.03
C PRO A 170 -8.19 0.58 -17.35
N PHE A 171 -8.05 0.90 -16.08
CA PHE A 171 -9.09 1.47 -15.22
C PHE A 171 -8.95 2.97 -14.99
N THR A 172 -7.99 3.64 -15.63
CA THR A 172 -7.80 5.10 -15.52
C THR A 172 -7.41 5.75 -16.85
N GLU A 173 -7.97 6.95 -17.12
CA GLU A 173 -7.62 7.78 -18.28
C GLU A 173 -7.88 9.26 -17.95
N PRO A 174 -6.87 10.15 -17.96
CA PRO A 174 -5.44 9.86 -18.16
C PRO A 174 -4.80 9.16 -16.95
N SER A 175 -3.78 8.35 -17.25
CA SER A 175 -3.00 7.63 -16.24
C SER A 175 -1.60 8.20 -16.11
N PHE A 176 -1.03 8.09 -14.90
CA PHE A 176 0.32 8.56 -14.61
C PHE A 176 1.05 7.60 -13.67
N GLU A 177 2.35 7.50 -13.85
CA GLU A 177 3.28 7.07 -12.81
C GLU A 177 3.86 8.28 -12.10
N ILE A 178 4.12 8.13 -10.80
CA ILE A 178 4.63 9.19 -9.95
C ILE A 178 6.03 8.84 -9.50
N ASP A 179 6.96 9.74 -9.81
CA ASP A 179 8.32 9.67 -9.30
C ASP A 179 8.53 10.78 -8.25
N VAL A 180 9.34 10.45 -7.24
CA VAL A 180 9.91 11.42 -6.31
C VAL A 180 11.41 11.49 -6.47
N LYS A 181 11.99 12.68 -6.31
CA LYS A 181 13.44 12.87 -6.35
C LYS A 181 13.99 12.84 -4.94
N LEU A 182 14.70 11.79 -4.60
CA LEU A 182 15.23 11.55 -3.27
C LEU A 182 16.73 11.32 -3.26
N CYS A 183 17.38 11.80 -2.20
CA CYS A 183 18.75 11.47 -1.85
C CYS A 183 18.73 10.18 -1.01
N VAL A 184 19.07 9.06 -1.62
CA VAL A 184 19.35 7.84 -0.85
C VAL A 184 20.74 7.99 -0.25
N THR A 185 20.90 7.70 1.05
CA THR A 185 22.12 7.93 1.84
C THR A 185 23.40 7.62 1.06
N GLY A 186 24.23 8.64 0.84
CA GLY A 186 25.53 8.52 0.16
C GLY A 186 25.48 8.49 -1.37
N GLN A 187 24.30 8.72 -1.99
CA GLN A 187 24.15 8.77 -3.44
C GLN A 187 23.61 10.15 -3.90
N ALA A 188 23.89 10.51 -5.16
CA ALA A 188 23.27 11.67 -5.78
C ALA A 188 21.74 11.54 -5.84
N PRO A 189 20.99 12.67 -5.78
CA PRO A 189 19.53 12.66 -5.92
C PRO A 189 19.11 11.93 -7.20
N ARG A 190 18.16 11.01 -7.09
CA ARG A 190 17.60 10.29 -8.25
C ARG A 190 16.10 10.26 -8.20
N TRP A 191 15.48 10.14 -9.36
CA TRP A 191 14.06 9.89 -9.49
C TRP A 191 13.76 8.43 -9.17
N ILE A 192 12.78 8.21 -8.30
CA ILE A 192 12.33 6.88 -7.86
C ILE A 192 10.83 6.85 -8.04
N GLU A 193 10.34 5.87 -8.78
CA GLU A 193 8.93 5.60 -8.94
C GLU A 193 8.31 5.12 -7.62
N ILE A 194 7.17 5.70 -7.25
CA ILE A 194 6.51 5.48 -5.96
C ILE A 194 5.10 4.90 -6.14
N ALA A 195 4.36 5.37 -7.15
CA ALA A 195 2.94 5.10 -7.26
C ALA A 195 2.46 5.17 -8.72
N GLY A 196 1.35 4.49 -8.99
CA GLY A 196 0.51 4.73 -10.15
C GLY A 196 -0.74 5.49 -9.76
N CYS A 197 -1.27 6.32 -10.66
CA CYS A 197 -2.52 7.04 -10.45
C CYS A 197 -3.20 7.45 -11.76
N GLY A 198 -4.44 7.90 -11.68
CA GLY A 198 -5.15 8.45 -12.84
C GLY A 198 -6.58 8.84 -12.52
N MET A 199 -7.25 9.44 -13.50
CA MET A 199 -8.68 9.66 -13.44
C MET A 199 -9.39 8.34 -13.71
N VAL A 200 -10.40 8.01 -12.91
CA VAL A 200 -11.15 6.76 -13.06
C VAL A 200 -11.83 6.73 -14.44
N ASP A 201 -11.60 5.65 -15.17
CA ASP A 201 -12.24 5.44 -16.48
C ASP A 201 -13.77 5.33 -16.33
N PRO A 202 -14.57 6.00 -17.17
CA PRO A 202 -16.04 5.88 -17.13
C PRO A 202 -16.57 4.45 -17.17
N ALA A 203 -15.87 3.53 -17.83
CA ALA A 203 -16.25 2.12 -17.90
C ALA A 203 -16.28 1.44 -16.52
N VAL A 204 -15.45 1.90 -15.56
CA VAL A 204 -15.47 1.43 -14.16
C VAL A 204 -16.80 1.83 -13.50
N PHE A 205 -17.22 3.08 -13.67
CA PHE A 205 -18.50 3.56 -13.13
C PHE A 205 -19.70 2.85 -13.77
N GLU A 206 -19.64 2.59 -15.07
CA GLU A 206 -20.69 1.85 -15.79
C GLU A 206 -20.77 0.39 -15.29
N ALA A 207 -19.64 -0.26 -15.05
CA ALA A 207 -19.62 -1.61 -14.49
C ALA A 207 -20.24 -1.67 -13.10
N VAL A 208 -19.91 -0.71 -12.23
CA VAL A 208 -20.50 -0.59 -10.88
C VAL A 208 -21.98 -0.28 -10.93
N ASP A 209 -22.41 0.66 -11.76
CA ASP A 209 -23.84 1.00 -11.91
C ASP A 209 -24.63 -0.20 -12.41
N LYS A 210 -24.08 -0.95 -13.36
CA LYS A 210 -24.69 -2.17 -13.89
C LYS A 210 -24.82 -3.26 -12.82
N SER A 211 -23.80 -3.51 -12.01
CA SER A 211 -23.84 -4.51 -10.93
C SER A 211 -24.90 -4.16 -9.88
N ARG A 212 -25.08 -2.88 -9.60
CA ARG A 212 -26.07 -2.36 -8.63
C ARG A 212 -27.48 -2.27 -9.19
N GLY A 213 -27.67 -2.35 -10.52
CA GLY A 213 -28.94 -2.02 -11.17
C GLY A 213 -29.40 -0.57 -10.95
N ARG A 214 -28.44 0.37 -10.83
CA ARG A 214 -28.66 1.81 -10.55
C ARG A 214 -27.73 2.63 -11.45
N SER A 215 -27.92 3.95 -11.44
CA SER A 215 -27.11 4.89 -12.22
C SER A 215 -26.62 6.05 -11.32
N ASP A 216 -26.16 5.70 -10.12
CA ASP A 216 -25.72 6.69 -9.14
C ASP A 216 -24.37 7.34 -9.53
N TYR A 217 -23.54 6.65 -10.32
CA TYR A 217 -22.23 7.11 -10.76
C TYR A 217 -22.22 7.75 -12.15
N LYS A 218 -23.35 7.77 -12.84
CA LYS A 218 -23.47 8.41 -14.15
C LYS A 218 -23.14 9.90 -14.09
N GLY A 219 -22.14 10.33 -14.85
CA GLY A 219 -21.69 11.73 -14.89
C GLY A 219 -20.85 12.15 -13.69
N MET A 220 -20.46 11.21 -12.83
CA MET A 220 -19.43 11.46 -11.82
C MET A 220 -18.05 11.43 -12.46
N THR A 221 -17.11 12.11 -11.81
CA THR A 221 -15.68 12.03 -12.10
C THR A 221 -14.95 11.57 -10.85
N GLY A 222 -13.74 11.08 -10.99
CA GLY A 222 -12.96 10.64 -9.84
C GLY A 222 -11.54 10.34 -10.20
N PHE A 223 -10.71 10.20 -9.19
CA PHE A 223 -9.35 9.72 -9.37
C PHE A 223 -9.05 8.55 -8.44
N ALA A 224 -8.11 7.72 -8.87
CA ALA A 224 -7.54 6.66 -8.06
C ALA A 224 -6.02 6.71 -8.06
N PHE A 225 -5.41 6.19 -7.01
CA PHE A 225 -3.96 6.03 -6.91
C PHE A 225 -3.62 4.76 -6.11
N GLY A 226 -2.46 4.17 -6.40
CA GLY A 226 -1.95 3.01 -5.68
C GLY A 226 -0.45 3.10 -5.45
N MET A 227 0.00 2.73 -4.25
CA MET A 227 1.40 2.71 -3.86
C MET A 227 1.76 1.49 -3.04
N GLY A 228 2.93 0.91 -3.28
CA GLY A 228 3.46 -0.19 -2.49
C GLY A 228 4.01 0.31 -1.15
N LEU A 229 3.43 -0.13 -0.03
CA LEU A 229 3.88 0.26 1.31
C LEU A 229 5.28 -0.29 1.62
N ASP A 230 5.59 -1.49 1.13
CA ASP A 230 6.93 -2.08 1.25
C ASP A 230 7.98 -1.18 0.60
N ARG A 231 7.71 -0.69 -0.61
CA ARG A 231 8.60 0.22 -1.33
C ARG A 231 8.77 1.55 -0.62
N LEU A 232 7.67 2.10 -0.08
CA LEU A 232 7.73 3.32 0.74
C LEU A 232 8.59 3.13 1.99
N ALA A 233 8.43 1.99 2.70
CA ALA A 233 9.23 1.65 3.86
C ALA A 233 10.73 1.48 3.49
N MET A 234 11.02 0.78 2.41
CA MET A 234 12.39 0.60 1.93
C MET A 234 13.07 1.94 1.65
N ILE A 235 12.38 2.86 1.01
CA ILE A 235 12.89 4.19 0.69
C ILE A 235 13.08 5.04 1.95
N ARG A 236 12.08 5.05 2.83
CA ARG A 236 12.07 5.86 4.06
C ARG A 236 13.24 5.54 4.98
N TRP A 237 13.57 4.26 5.11
CA TRP A 237 14.61 3.79 6.05
C TRP A 237 15.87 3.25 5.37
N GLY A 238 15.99 3.39 4.05
CA GLY A 238 17.17 2.94 3.31
C GLY A 238 17.36 1.41 3.32
N ILE A 239 16.27 0.66 3.38
CA ILE A 239 16.26 -0.79 3.33
C ILE A 239 16.52 -1.22 1.89
N LYS A 240 17.57 -2.02 1.67
CA LYS A 240 18.01 -2.40 0.32
C LYS A 240 17.36 -3.67 -0.20
N ASP A 241 16.80 -4.48 0.69
CA ASP A 241 16.22 -5.79 0.41
C ASP A 241 14.87 -5.87 1.10
N ILE A 242 13.84 -6.26 0.36
CA ILE A 242 12.45 -6.32 0.84
C ILE A 242 12.23 -7.50 1.81
N ARG A 243 12.98 -8.59 1.69
CA ARG A 243 12.78 -9.84 2.44
C ARG A 243 12.80 -9.69 3.95
N PRO A 244 13.70 -8.88 4.58
CA PRO A 244 13.66 -8.62 6.01
C PRO A 244 12.34 -8.03 6.53
N LEU A 245 11.52 -7.42 5.67
CA LEU A 245 10.20 -6.91 6.05
C LEU A 245 9.19 -8.02 6.36
N ILE A 246 9.42 -9.25 5.92
CA ILE A 246 8.55 -10.40 6.16
C ILE A 246 9.19 -11.51 7.01
N GLU A 247 10.51 -11.47 7.20
CA GLU A 247 11.25 -12.48 7.97
C GLU A 247 11.04 -12.37 9.49
N ASN A 248 10.54 -11.23 9.95
CA ASN A 248 10.26 -10.96 11.36
C ASN A 248 11.48 -11.15 12.29
N ASP A 249 12.70 -10.87 11.78
CA ASP A 249 13.93 -10.93 12.57
C ASP A 249 13.98 -9.80 13.59
N VAL A 250 14.00 -10.15 14.87
CA VAL A 250 14.00 -9.19 15.98
C VAL A 250 15.20 -8.24 15.91
N ARG A 251 16.37 -8.68 15.41
CA ARG A 251 17.58 -7.85 15.24
C ARG A 251 17.36 -6.77 14.16
N PHE A 252 16.61 -7.09 13.11
CA PHE A 252 16.22 -6.12 12.10
C PHE A 252 15.18 -5.14 12.68
N LEU A 253 14.14 -5.66 13.32
CA LEU A 253 13.04 -4.85 13.87
C LEU A 253 13.48 -3.92 14.99
N SER A 254 14.46 -4.29 15.81
CA SER A 254 15.01 -3.44 16.88
C SER A 254 15.66 -2.14 16.38
N ARG A 255 15.89 -1.99 15.08
CA ARG A 255 16.42 -0.77 14.46
C ARG A 255 15.36 0.33 14.28
N PHE A 256 14.08 0.01 14.47
CA PHE A 256 12.92 0.89 14.26
C PHE A 256 12.22 1.24 15.59
N GLN A 257 13.00 1.47 16.65
CA GLN A 257 12.51 1.87 17.98
C GLN A 257 12.53 3.39 18.15
#